data_56e7c9340ec21ed24777a79a18af0bf0
#
_entry.id   56e7c9340ec21ed24777a79a18af0bf0
#
_cell.length_a   1.000
_cell.length_b   1.000
_cell.length_c   1.000
_cell.angle_alpha   90.00
_cell.angle_beta   90.00
_cell.angle_gamma   90.00
#
_symmetry.space_group_name_H-M   'P 1'
#
loop_
_entity.id
_entity.type
_entity.pdbx_description
1 polymer ?
#
loop_
_entity_poly.entity_id
_entity_poly.type
_entity_poly.pdbx_seq_one_letter_code
_entity_poly.pdbx_strand_id
1 'polypeptide(L)'
;MRIEFKENNGREMVSVEDARIALKNFRGDKFGNGGKRSFCLVIPSEEIKDELVKRGWNVRIRSALHDGEEPFMYLPINVNDFRDDGRGPNVYIKSGSNPLYKVESNMRLDSLQDMSIASVDLYFRPYDNEERGTRTAWAQSLKIYQRITDPFYEEYENENHRDLANDESF
;
A
#
# COMPACT_ATOMS: atom_id res chain seq x y z
N MET A 1 1.74 10.58 5.37
CA MET A 1 1.27 9.33 6.02
C MET A 1 1.02 9.59 7.48
N ARG A 2 -0.10 9.15 7.99
CA ARG A 2 -0.41 9.17 9.41
C ARG A 2 -0.53 7.72 9.90
N ILE A 3 0.10 7.42 11.02
CA ILE A 3 0.10 6.08 11.61
C ILE A 3 -0.41 6.13 13.05
N GLU A 4 -1.28 5.19 13.41
CA GLU A 4 -1.80 5.03 14.77
C GLU A 4 -1.68 3.58 15.19
N PHE A 5 -1.22 3.37 16.41
CA PHE A 5 -1.11 2.05 17.02
C PHE A 5 -2.28 1.87 17.99
N LYS A 6 -3.10 0.86 17.74
CA LYS A 6 -4.30 0.57 18.53
C LYS A 6 -4.19 -0.79 19.17
N GLU A 7 -4.73 -0.91 20.35
CA GLU A 7 -4.88 -2.19 21.06
C GLU A 7 -6.30 -2.31 21.58
N ASN A 8 -6.95 -3.41 21.25
CA ASN A 8 -8.31 -3.71 21.68
C ASN A 8 -8.40 -5.16 22.13
N ASN A 9 -8.74 -5.38 23.41
CA ASN A 9 -8.82 -6.72 24.02
C ASN A 9 -7.54 -7.56 23.82
N GLY A 10 -6.36 -6.95 24.00
CA GLY A 10 -5.08 -7.60 23.83
C GLY A 10 -4.66 -7.84 22.37
N ARG A 11 -5.44 -7.36 21.41
CA ARG A 11 -5.13 -7.45 19.98
C ARG A 11 -4.59 -6.13 19.47
N GLU A 12 -3.39 -6.17 18.93
CA GLU A 12 -2.78 -5.01 18.30
C GLU A 12 -3.32 -4.81 16.89
N MET A 13 -3.52 -3.55 16.52
CA MET A 13 -3.85 -3.15 15.16
C MET A 13 -3.14 -1.85 14.84
N VAL A 14 -2.61 -1.76 13.64
CA VAL A 14 -1.97 -0.55 13.14
C VAL A 14 -2.85 0.05 12.04
N SER A 15 -3.15 1.33 12.19
CA SER A 15 -3.92 2.10 11.23
C SER A 15 -3.00 3.07 10.52
N VAL A 16 -3.04 3.06 9.21
CA VAL A 16 -2.22 3.92 8.36
C VAL A 16 -3.13 4.67 7.39
N GLU A 17 -2.94 5.96 7.28
CA GLU A 17 -3.66 6.81 6.33
C GLU A 17 -2.70 7.50 5.37
N ASP A 18 -3.14 7.66 4.13
CA ASP A 18 -2.41 8.35 3.07
C ASP A 18 -0.99 7.82 2.89
N ALA A 19 -0.89 6.52 2.72
CA ALA A 19 0.37 5.83 2.52
C ALA A 19 0.64 5.54 1.06
N ARG A 20 1.91 5.40 0.72
CA ARG A 20 2.35 4.87 -0.57
C ARG A 20 2.72 3.42 -0.43
N ILE A 21 2.46 2.66 -1.48
CA ILE A 21 2.88 1.26 -1.55
C ILE A 21 3.80 1.04 -2.75
N ALA A 22 4.64 0.04 -2.63
CA ALA A 22 5.58 -0.35 -3.69
C ALA A 22 5.64 -1.87 -3.77
N LEU A 23 6.29 -2.38 -4.80
CA LEU A 23 6.55 -3.82 -4.99
C LEU A 23 5.28 -4.65 -4.83
N LYS A 24 4.21 -4.23 -5.50
CA LYS A 24 2.92 -4.92 -5.47
C LYS A 24 3.05 -6.36 -5.99
N ASN A 25 2.52 -7.29 -5.22
CA ASN A 25 2.43 -8.69 -5.59
C ASN A 25 1.05 -9.26 -5.20
N PHE A 26 0.01 -8.65 -5.70
CA PHE A 26 -1.36 -9.07 -5.43
C PHE A 26 -1.72 -10.40 -6.12
N ARG A 27 -1.00 -10.78 -7.19
CA ARG A 27 -1.17 -12.08 -7.86
C ARG A 27 -0.42 -13.20 -7.17
N GLY A 28 0.58 -12.89 -6.36
CA GLY A 28 1.41 -13.89 -5.70
C GLY A 28 2.42 -14.60 -6.62
N ASP A 29 2.64 -14.10 -7.82
CA ASP A 29 3.51 -14.71 -8.84
C ASP A 29 4.90 -14.08 -8.95
N LYS A 30 5.19 -13.08 -8.14
CA LYS A 30 6.46 -12.35 -8.17
C LYS A 30 7.37 -12.73 -7.00
N PHE A 31 8.64 -12.39 -7.13
CA PHE A 31 9.66 -12.48 -6.08
C PHE A 31 9.91 -13.88 -5.53
N GLY A 32 9.49 -14.94 -6.24
CA GLY A 32 9.70 -16.33 -5.82
C GLY A 32 9.03 -16.70 -4.50
N ASN A 33 7.96 -16.01 -4.11
CA ASN A 33 7.33 -16.17 -2.79
C ASN A 33 6.32 -17.32 -2.70
N GLY A 34 6.31 -18.26 -3.66
CA GLY A 34 5.46 -19.45 -3.57
C GLY A 34 3.96 -19.17 -3.56
N GLY A 35 3.50 -18.17 -4.29
CA GLY A 35 2.08 -17.81 -4.37
C GLY A 35 1.62 -16.86 -3.27
N LYS A 36 2.50 -16.43 -2.38
CA LYS A 36 2.14 -15.47 -1.31
C LYS A 36 1.92 -14.08 -1.89
N ARG A 37 0.80 -13.48 -1.52
CA ARG A 37 0.44 -12.13 -1.93
C ARG A 37 0.97 -11.11 -0.92
N SER A 38 1.52 -10.03 -1.42
CA SER A 38 2.11 -8.99 -0.58
C SER A 38 2.24 -7.66 -1.31
N PHE A 39 2.53 -6.64 -0.54
CA PHE A 39 3.01 -5.36 -1.04
C PHE A 39 3.91 -4.75 0.03
N CYS A 40 4.63 -3.70 -0.32
CA CYS A 40 5.48 -3.00 0.63
C CYS A 40 4.87 -1.64 0.97
N LEU A 41 4.73 -1.38 2.26
CA LEU A 41 4.35 -0.07 2.78
C LEU A 41 5.60 0.81 2.81
N VAL A 42 5.60 1.90 2.07
CA VAL A 42 6.71 2.84 2.05
C VAL A 42 6.69 3.68 3.33
N ILE A 43 7.80 3.71 4.04
CA ILE A 43 7.96 4.46 5.29
C ILE A 43 8.62 5.80 4.97
N PRO A 44 7.92 6.93 5.14
CA PRO A 44 8.36 8.22 4.62
C PRO A 44 9.37 8.96 5.51
N SER A 45 9.57 8.52 6.76
CA SER A 45 10.45 9.23 7.69
C SER A 45 11.16 8.31 8.66
N GLU A 46 12.29 8.74 9.16
CA GLU A 46 13.04 8.05 10.21
C GLU A 46 12.25 7.97 11.52
N GLU A 47 11.46 8.98 11.82
CA GLU A 47 10.63 9.03 13.03
C GLU A 47 9.61 7.89 13.04
N ILE A 48 8.90 7.68 11.92
CA ILE A 48 7.94 6.58 11.78
C ILE A 48 8.67 5.23 11.80
N LYS A 49 9.82 5.14 11.13
CA LYS A 49 10.64 3.93 11.17
C LYS A 49 11.03 3.58 12.60
N ASP A 50 11.52 4.53 13.38
CA ASP A 50 11.96 4.30 14.76
C ASP A 50 10.82 3.83 15.65
N GLU A 51 9.63 4.40 15.49
CA GLU A 51 8.44 3.97 16.23
C GLU A 51 8.03 2.53 15.87
N LEU A 52 8.10 2.18 14.59
CA LEU A 52 7.81 0.82 14.14
C LEU A 52 8.83 -0.18 14.68
N VAL A 53 10.11 0.14 14.59
CA VAL A 53 11.19 -0.73 15.09
C VAL A 53 11.08 -0.93 16.60
N LYS A 54 10.78 0.12 17.35
CA LYS A 54 10.54 0.07 18.79
C LYS A 54 9.43 -0.92 19.16
N ARG A 55 8.44 -1.07 18.30
CA ARG A 55 7.31 -1.99 18.49
C ARG A 55 7.55 -3.38 17.91
N GLY A 56 8.77 -3.67 17.49
CA GLY A 56 9.16 -4.99 17.00
C GLY A 56 8.95 -5.22 15.51
N TRP A 57 8.56 -4.20 14.74
CA TRP A 57 8.39 -4.31 13.30
C TRP A 57 9.74 -4.26 12.58
N ASN A 58 9.89 -5.12 11.57
CA ASN A 58 11.13 -5.21 10.79
C ASN A 58 11.06 -4.32 9.57
N VAL A 59 11.39 -3.05 9.74
CA VAL A 59 11.51 -2.11 8.64
C VAL A 59 12.80 -2.38 7.87
N ARG A 60 12.69 -2.51 6.56
CA ARG A 60 13.78 -2.80 5.65
C ARG A 60 14.13 -1.57 4.82
N ILE A 61 15.36 -1.57 4.32
CA ILE A 61 15.84 -0.53 3.41
C ILE A 61 16.13 -1.19 2.07
N ARG A 62 15.58 -0.60 1.00
CA ARG A 62 15.89 -1.00 -0.36
C ARG A 62 16.85 0.01 -0.96
N SER A 63 18.00 -0.47 -1.41
CA SER A 63 18.95 0.34 -2.16
C SER A 63 18.39 0.70 -3.53
N ALA A 64 18.80 1.86 -4.06
CA ALA A 64 18.44 2.25 -5.41
C ALA A 64 18.94 1.22 -6.43
N LEU A 65 18.05 0.76 -7.33
CA LEU A 65 18.39 -0.19 -8.40
C LEU A 65 19.03 0.50 -9.59
N HIS A 66 18.77 1.79 -9.77
CA HIS A 66 19.24 2.59 -10.89
C HIS A 66 19.88 3.88 -10.39
N ASP A 67 20.84 4.40 -11.13
CA ASP A 67 21.45 5.69 -10.84
C ASP A 67 20.39 6.79 -10.84
N GLY A 68 20.37 7.61 -9.79
CA GLY A 68 19.41 8.69 -9.62
C GLY A 68 18.16 8.35 -8.83
N GLU A 69 17.93 7.08 -8.49
CA GLU A 69 16.88 6.68 -7.55
C GLU A 69 17.40 6.75 -6.12
N GLU A 70 16.57 7.23 -5.20
CA GLU A 70 16.90 7.21 -3.79
C GLU A 70 16.50 5.88 -3.14
N PRO A 71 17.30 5.39 -2.17
CA PRO A 71 16.87 4.25 -1.37
C PRO A 71 15.62 4.61 -0.58
N PHE A 72 14.77 3.62 -0.30
CA PHE A 72 13.58 3.84 0.50
C PHE A 72 13.43 2.78 1.58
N MET A 73 12.81 3.19 2.68
CA MET A 73 12.45 2.29 3.77
C MET A 73 11.06 1.72 3.51
N TYR A 74 10.86 0.46 3.87
CA TYR A 74 9.57 -0.19 3.68
C TYR A 74 9.29 -1.27 4.73
N LEU A 75 8.01 -1.55 4.92
CA LEU A 75 7.52 -2.66 5.72
C LEU A 75 6.73 -3.61 4.81
N PRO A 76 7.16 -4.88 4.69
CA PRO A 76 6.38 -5.86 3.93
C PRO A 76 5.02 -6.12 4.59
N ILE A 77 3.96 -6.11 3.80
CA ILE A 77 2.60 -6.41 4.24
C ILE A 77 2.11 -7.63 3.47
N ASN A 78 1.77 -8.69 4.18
CA ASN A 78 1.17 -9.87 3.59
C ASN A 78 -0.33 -9.72 3.47
N VAL A 79 -0.90 -10.29 2.41
CA VAL A 79 -2.34 -10.23 2.15
C VAL A 79 -2.84 -11.63 1.81
N ASN A 80 -3.88 -12.08 2.49
CA ASN A 80 -4.60 -13.28 2.08
C ASN A 80 -5.56 -12.95 0.93
N ASP A 81 -5.78 -13.92 0.03
CA ASP A 81 -6.83 -13.78 -0.95
C ASP A 81 -8.22 -13.86 -0.28
N PHE A 82 -9.23 -13.42 -0.99
CA PHE A 82 -10.60 -13.54 -0.53
C PHE A 82 -10.99 -15.00 -0.29
N ARG A 83 -11.73 -15.22 0.78
CA ARG A 83 -12.22 -16.56 1.15
C ARG A 83 -13.73 -16.62 0.94
N ASP A 84 -14.20 -17.80 0.52
CA ASP A 84 -15.63 -18.04 0.29
C ASP A 84 -16.46 -17.94 1.57
N ASP A 85 -15.83 -18.12 2.75
CA ASP A 85 -16.50 -18.03 4.05
C ASP A 85 -16.65 -16.58 4.56
N GLY A 86 -16.31 -15.57 3.75
CA GLY A 86 -16.37 -14.17 4.14
C GLY A 86 -15.21 -13.70 5.02
N ARG A 87 -14.29 -14.59 5.38
CA ARG A 87 -13.05 -14.24 6.07
C ARG A 87 -12.01 -13.84 5.05
N GLY A 88 -11.23 -12.89 5.36
CA GLY A 88 -10.19 -12.37 4.48
C GLY A 88 -10.15 -10.85 4.56
N PRO A 89 -9.30 -10.22 3.76
CA PRO A 89 -9.20 -8.77 3.80
C PRO A 89 -10.46 -8.11 3.23
N ASN A 90 -10.81 -6.96 3.79
CA ASN A 90 -11.80 -6.08 3.19
C ASN A 90 -11.07 -5.07 2.30
N VAL A 91 -11.41 -5.03 1.04
CA VAL A 91 -10.76 -4.13 0.08
C VAL A 91 -11.80 -3.19 -0.52
N TYR A 92 -11.49 -1.91 -0.45
CA TYR A 92 -12.34 -0.83 -0.96
C TYR A 92 -11.55 -0.03 -1.99
N ILE A 93 -12.23 0.45 -3.02
CA ILE A 93 -11.63 1.27 -4.07
C ILE A 93 -12.38 2.61 -4.14
N LYS A 94 -11.62 3.68 -4.13
CA LYS A 94 -12.11 5.04 -4.37
C LYS A 94 -11.48 5.57 -5.65
N SER A 95 -12.30 5.88 -6.65
CA SER A 95 -11.89 6.46 -7.94
C SER A 95 -12.50 7.84 -8.09
N GLY A 96 -11.70 8.89 -7.90
CA GLY A 96 -12.18 10.28 -8.05
C GLY A 96 -13.37 10.59 -7.15
N SER A 97 -14.44 11.11 -7.75
CA SER A 97 -15.70 11.44 -7.07
C SER A 97 -16.69 10.28 -7.00
N ASN A 98 -16.34 9.12 -7.54
CA ASN A 98 -17.22 7.95 -7.52
C ASN A 98 -17.44 7.47 -6.08
N PRO A 99 -18.60 6.86 -5.77
CA PRO A 99 -18.83 6.24 -4.47
C PRO A 99 -17.78 5.18 -4.14
N LEU A 100 -17.54 4.98 -2.87
CA LEU A 100 -16.64 3.94 -2.40
C LEU A 100 -17.18 2.56 -2.82
N TYR A 101 -16.33 1.79 -3.51
CA TYR A 101 -16.66 0.48 -4.02
C TYR A 101 -15.96 -0.60 -3.17
N LYS A 102 -16.73 -1.56 -2.67
CA LYS A 102 -16.16 -2.74 -2.00
C LYS A 102 -15.91 -3.84 -3.01
N VAL A 103 -14.68 -4.34 -3.06
CA VAL A 103 -14.32 -5.46 -3.95
C VAL A 103 -15.00 -6.73 -3.46
N GLU A 104 -15.80 -7.34 -4.33
CA GLU A 104 -16.52 -8.57 -4.03
C GLU A 104 -15.59 -9.78 -4.00
N SER A 105 -15.94 -10.78 -3.20
CA SER A 105 -15.11 -11.98 -3.00
C SER A 105 -14.92 -12.83 -4.26
N ASN A 106 -15.78 -12.70 -5.26
CA ASN A 106 -15.63 -13.34 -6.56
C ASN A 106 -14.60 -12.65 -7.47
N MET A 107 -14.21 -11.42 -7.11
CA MET A 107 -13.14 -10.69 -7.78
C MET A 107 -11.85 -10.94 -7.01
N ARG A 108 -10.94 -11.68 -7.58
CA ARG A 108 -9.67 -12.00 -6.92
C ARG A 108 -8.81 -10.76 -6.72
N LEU A 109 -7.92 -10.79 -5.74
CA LEU A 109 -6.92 -9.75 -5.52
C LEU A 109 -6.02 -9.53 -6.74
N ASP A 110 -5.94 -10.49 -7.64
CA ASP A 110 -5.19 -10.41 -8.89
C ASP A 110 -5.54 -9.15 -9.70
N SER A 111 -6.80 -8.73 -9.67
CA SER A 111 -7.27 -7.53 -10.39
C SER A 111 -6.62 -6.23 -9.91
N LEU A 112 -6.07 -6.22 -8.70
CA LEU A 112 -5.42 -5.04 -8.14
C LEU A 112 -3.98 -4.85 -8.63
N GLN A 113 -3.39 -5.89 -9.22
CA GLN A 113 -1.98 -5.88 -9.62
C GLN A 113 -1.67 -4.80 -10.66
N ASP A 114 -2.54 -4.64 -11.64
CA ASP A 114 -2.34 -3.70 -12.74
C ASP A 114 -2.98 -2.33 -12.49
N MET A 115 -3.59 -2.15 -11.33
CA MET A 115 -4.24 -0.89 -10.97
C MET A 115 -3.21 0.18 -10.66
N SER A 116 -3.43 1.39 -11.20
CA SER A 116 -2.62 2.55 -10.83
C SER A 116 -3.13 3.11 -9.50
N ILE A 117 -2.29 3.05 -8.48
CA ILE A 117 -2.63 3.41 -7.11
C ILE A 117 -1.94 4.71 -6.73
N ALA A 118 -2.72 5.71 -6.31
CA ALA A 118 -2.19 6.98 -5.83
C ALA A 118 -1.74 6.88 -4.37
N SER A 119 -2.62 6.37 -3.51
CA SER A 119 -2.36 6.17 -2.09
C SER A 119 -3.27 5.09 -1.52
N VAL A 120 -3.01 4.67 -0.29
CA VAL A 120 -3.84 3.70 0.41
C VAL A 120 -4.05 4.12 1.87
N ASP A 121 -5.19 3.71 2.41
CA ASP A 121 -5.41 3.63 3.85
C ASP A 121 -5.42 2.14 4.21
N LEU A 122 -4.80 1.78 5.31
CA LEU A 122 -4.53 0.39 5.64
C LEU A 122 -4.72 0.12 7.13
N TYR A 123 -5.39 -0.98 7.46
CA TYR A 123 -5.36 -1.59 8.78
C TYR A 123 -4.62 -2.92 8.65
N PHE A 124 -3.58 -3.11 9.46
CA PHE A 124 -2.87 -4.38 9.49
C PHE A 124 -2.63 -4.85 10.93
N ARG A 125 -2.44 -6.15 11.08
CA ARG A 125 -2.22 -6.81 12.36
C ARG A 125 -0.89 -7.55 12.38
N PRO A 126 -0.27 -7.66 13.56
CA PRO A 126 0.91 -8.50 13.69
C PRO A 126 0.55 -9.98 13.76
N TYR A 127 1.40 -10.79 13.18
CA TYR A 127 1.52 -12.21 13.47
C TYR A 127 2.92 -12.44 14.02
N ASP A 128 3.00 -12.85 15.30
CA ASP A 128 4.26 -13.09 15.98
C ASP A 128 4.58 -14.58 15.97
N ASN A 129 5.71 -14.94 15.38
CA ASN A 129 6.25 -16.30 15.44
C ASN A 129 7.29 -16.35 16.53
N GLU A 130 6.96 -16.93 17.67
CA GLU A 130 7.82 -17.01 18.83
C GLU A 130 9.05 -17.88 18.59
N GLU A 131 8.92 -18.95 17.80
CA GLU A 131 10.02 -19.85 17.50
C GLU A 131 11.11 -19.17 16.67
N ARG A 132 10.72 -18.30 15.73
CA ARG A 132 11.65 -17.58 14.86
C ARG A 132 11.97 -16.18 15.35
N GLY A 133 11.25 -15.68 16.35
CA GLY A 133 11.39 -14.31 16.83
C GLY A 133 11.02 -13.26 15.78
N THR A 134 10.14 -13.59 14.85
CA THR A 134 9.74 -12.69 13.75
C THR A 134 8.34 -12.14 13.95
N ARG A 135 8.14 -10.90 13.51
CA ARG A 135 6.84 -10.25 13.49
C ARG A 135 6.49 -9.89 12.05
N THR A 136 5.40 -10.43 11.55
CA THR A 136 4.91 -10.17 10.20
C THR A 136 3.62 -9.37 10.22
N ALA A 137 3.43 -8.53 9.20
CA ALA A 137 2.24 -7.70 9.07
C ALA A 137 1.24 -8.35 8.11
N TRP A 138 -0.03 -8.39 8.51
CA TRP A 138 -1.12 -8.95 7.72
C TRP A 138 -2.23 -7.93 7.54
N ALA A 139 -2.54 -7.60 6.29
CA ALA A 139 -3.60 -6.66 5.95
C ALA A 139 -4.97 -7.17 6.37
N GLN A 140 -5.73 -6.32 7.05
CA GLN A 140 -7.11 -6.59 7.47
C GLN A 140 -8.11 -5.83 6.61
N SER A 141 -7.82 -4.56 6.35
CA SER A 141 -8.64 -3.71 5.51
C SER A 141 -7.74 -2.78 4.70
N LEU A 142 -8.08 -2.62 3.44
CA LEU A 142 -7.31 -1.82 2.51
C LEU A 142 -8.28 -0.93 1.72
N LYS A 143 -8.07 0.38 1.80
CA LYS A 143 -8.79 1.34 0.96
C LYS A 143 -7.81 1.91 -0.04
N ILE A 144 -8.07 1.65 -1.30
CA ILE A 144 -7.21 2.04 -2.41
C ILE A 144 -7.78 3.30 -3.06
N TYR A 145 -6.96 4.33 -3.14
CA TYR A 145 -7.27 5.53 -3.93
C TYR A 145 -6.64 5.32 -5.31
N GLN A 146 -7.50 5.00 -6.27
CA GLN A 146 -7.07 4.74 -7.63
C GLN A 146 -6.72 6.05 -8.33
N ARG A 147 -5.57 6.07 -8.99
CA ARG A 147 -5.21 7.17 -9.88
C ARG A 147 -6.03 7.05 -11.16
N ILE A 148 -6.77 8.10 -11.50
CA ILE A 148 -7.52 8.15 -12.75
C ILE A 148 -6.54 8.46 -13.86
N THR A 149 -6.37 7.49 -14.78
CA THR A 149 -5.59 7.66 -15.98
C THR A 149 -6.54 7.78 -17.18
N ASP A 150 -6.98 8.99 -17.44
CA ASP A 150 -7.66 9.34 -18.69
C ASP A 150 -6.59 9.91 -19.62
N PRO A 151 -6.31 9.28 -20.77
CA PRO A 151 -5.29 9.79 -21.69
C PRO A 151 -5.59 11.20 -22.20
N PHE A 152 -6.86 11.51 -22.36
CA PHE A 152 -7.28 12.86 -22.78
C PHE A 152 -7.12 13.89 -21.66
N TYR A 153 -7.33 13.48 -20.41
CA TYR A 153 -7.13 14.34 -19.25
C TYR A 153 -5.66 14.67 -19.04
N GLU A 154 -4.76 13.71 -19.19
CA GLU A 154 -3.32 13.94 -19.14
C GLU A 154 -2.86 14.93 -20.22
N GLU A 155 -3.37 14.77 -21.43
CA GLU A 155 -3.11 15.70 -22.53
C GLU A 155 -3.62 17.11 -22.20
N TYR A 156 -4.80 17.21 -21.64
CA TYR A 156 -5.39 18.48 -21.19
C TYR A 156 -4.57 19.15 -20.10
N GLU A 157 -4.13 18.41 -19.08
CA GLU A 157 -3.26 18.95 -18.03
C GLU A 157 -1.91 19.41 -18.56
N ASN A 158 -1.30 18.65 -19.45
CA ASN A 158 -0.03 19.03 -20.06
C ASN A 158 -0.13 20.31 -20.88
N GLU A 159 -1.21 20.50 -21.64
CA GLU A 159 -1.45 21.74 -22.36
C GLU A 159 -1.67 22.94 -21.42
N ASN A 160 -2.44 22.75 -20.34
CA ASN A 160 -2.66 23.79 -19.35
C ASN A 160 -1.37 24.16 -18.60
N HIS A 161 -0.54 23.22 -18.26
CA HIS A 161 0.75 23.48 -17.64
C HIS A 161 1.71 24.19 -18.60
N ARG A 162 1.68 23.89 -19.89
CA ARG A 162 2.47 24.62 -20.89
C ARG A 162 2.02 26.07 -21.02
N ASP A 163 0.72 26.31 -21.03
CA ASP A 163 0.16 27.66 -21.11
C ASP A 163 0.52 28.47 -19.87
N LEU A 164 0.46 27.89 -18.69
CA LEU A 164 0.90 28.54 -17.45
C LEU A 164 2.41 28.81 -17.44
N ALA A 165 3.23 27.89 -17.92
CA ALA A 165 4.67 28.07 -18.02
C ALA A 165 5.04 29.16 -19.05
N ASN A 166 4.27 29.27 -20.15
CA ASN A 166 4.44 30.34 -21.13
C ASN A 166 4.01 31.70 -20.58
N ASP A 167 2.95 31.75 -19.78
CA ASP A 167 2.50 32.97 -19.12
C ASP A 167 3.50 33.48 -18.07
N GLU A 168 4.18 32.59 -17.36
CA GLU A 168 5.20 32.92 -16.38
C GLU A 168 6.52 33.41 -17.02
N SER A 169 6.72 33.14 -18.31
CA SER A 169 7.93 33.54 -19.02
C SER A 169 7.93 35.00 -19.51
N PHE A 170 6.89 35.72 -19.22
CA PHE A 170 6.78 37.15 -19.44
C PHE A 170 7.11 37.93 -18.14
#